data_3756349d4e99d6d80a62e2512cf742cc
#
_entry.id   3756349d4e99d6d80a62e2512cf742cc
#
_cell.length_a   1.000
_cell.length_b   1.000
_cell.length_c   1.000
_cell.angle_alpha   90.00
_cell.angle_beta   90.00
_cell.angle_gamma   90.00
#
_symmetry.space_group_name_H-M   'P 1'
#
loop_
_entity.id
_entity.type
_entity.pdbx_description
1 polymer ?
#
loop_
_entity_poly.entity_id
_entity_poly.type
_entity_poly.pdbx_seq_one_letter_code
_entity_poly.pdbx_strand_id
1 'polypeptide(L)'
;MKQSKGNFFKDTDGNVILDLNCPLPLGYNHDALINARDSALYDRFLQGATNVTAVPPQDYSDMLTDDVMPVAPAGTQQVHLCDGTSTTANEVALSNAILSFALANNKDNYGNLSVLGVSKASHGCSVATLSCSDAAANVGNVPTYDWPSVDLPSLKLPYAQHEYFNREEEEACLEQASKIIQERRAAGQDVAAMIVEPISSLDMQSGTPNFYKGLRRIAKAEGIPFIVDETKTGMGQTGKMWAHEHWYL
;
A
#
# COMPACT_ATOMS: atom_id res chain seq x y z
N MET A 1 31.03 18.77 4.96
CA MET A 1 29.66 19.32 5.23
C MET A 1 29.07 18.56 6.40
N LYS A 2 28.49 19.23 7.39
CA LYS A 2 27.66 18.52 8.36
C LYS A 2 26.44 18.01 7.60
N GLN A 3 26.25 16.70 7.57
CA GLN A 3 25.16 16.04 6.85
C GLN A 3 23.83 16.16 7.62
N SER A 4 22.71 16.00 6.91
CA SER A 4 21.40 15.76 7.52
C SER A 4 21.48 14.53 8.41
N LYS A 5 20.78 14.50 9.56
CA LYS A 5 20.79 13.35 10.48
C LYS A 5 19.44 13.22 11.21
N GLY A 6 18.97 11.99 11.34
CA GLY A 6 17.67 11.73 11.95
C GLY A 6 16.57 12.42 11.17
N ASN A 7 15.71 13.16 11.85
CA ASN A 7 14.62 13.91 11.21
C ASN A 7 15.02 15.34 10.83
N PHE A 8 16.31 15.66 10.85
CA PHE A 8 16.76 17.00 10.50
C PHE A 8 17.44 17.00 9.14
N PHE A 9 16.88 17.76 8.24
CA PHE A 9 17.41 18.02 6.91
C PHE A 9 18.26 19.30 6.95
N LYS A 10 19.40 19.25 6.28
CA LYS A 10 20.26 20.43 6.11
C LYS A 10 20.28 20.83 4.64
N ASP A 11 19.82 22.05 4.34
CA ASP A 11 19.83 22.60 2.99
C ASP A 11 21.23 23.04 2.52
N THR A 12 21.32 23.50 1.28
CA THR A 12 22.57 23.98 0.66
C THR A 12 23.08 25.26 1.32
N ASP A 13 22.22 26.06 1.91
CA ASP A 13 22.56 27.31 2.59
C ASP A 13 22.98 27.08 4.06
N GLY A 14 22.85 25.83 4.52
CA GLY A 14 23.27 25.41 5.86
C GLY A 14 22.18 25.49 6.92
N ASN A 15 20.94 25.84 6.55
CA ASN A 15 19.81 25.83 7.46
C ASN A 15 19.47 24.40 7.91
N VAL A 16 19.08 24.25 9.16
CA VAL A 16 18.65 22.98 9.73
C VAL A 16 17.13 23.01 9.89
N ILE A 17 16.44 22.16 9.14
CA ILE A 17 14.99 22.09 9.06
C ILE A 17 14.54 20.77 9.65
N LEU A 18 13.55 20.79 10.56
CA LEU A 18 12.88 19.57 11.01
C LEU A 18 11.98 19.07 9.89
N ASP A 19 12.30 17.90 9.38
CA ASP A 19 11.52 17.23 8.34
C ASP A 19 10.49 16.27 8.97
N LEU A 20 9.25 16.71 9.02
CA LEU A 20 8.11 15.92 9.51
C LEU A 20 7.49 15.03 8.43
N ASN A 21 7.96 15.15 7.18
CA ASN A 21 7.50 14.36 6.05
C ASN A 21 8.58 13.39 5.55
N CYS A 22 9.60 13.12 6.35
CA CYS A 22 10.70 12.25 5.96
C CYS A 22 10.18 10.83 5.64
N PRO A 23 10.32 10.36 4.39
CA PRO A 23 9.81 9.04 4.00
C PRO A 23 10.72 7.88 4.47
N LEU A 24 11.79 8.19 5.20
CA LEU A 24 12.76 7.21 5.67
C LEU A 24 12.44 6.79 7.11
N PRO A 25 12.06 5.53 7.37
CA PRO A 25 11.70 5.08 8.72
C PRO A 25 12.78 5.33 9.77
N LEU A 26 14.05 5.24 9.37
CA LEU A 26 15.21 5.47 10.25
C LEU A 26 15.74 6.92 10.19
N GLY A 27 15.12 7.79 9.38
CA GLY A 27 15.60 9.14 9.15
C GLY A 27 16.87 9.23 8.30
N TYR A 28 17.43 10.43 8.20
CA TYR A 28 18.62 10.71 7.41
C TYR A 28 19.89 10.16 8.07
N ASN A 29 20.74 9.50 7.30
CA ASN A 29 22.09 9.08 7.68
C ASN A 29 22.13 8.35 9.04
N HIS A 30 21.24 7.40 9.24
CA HIS A 30 21.19 6.58 10.46
C HIS A 30 22.50 5.79 10.61
N ASP A 31 23.08 5.81 11.83
CA ASP A 31 24.40 5.22 12.08
C ASP A 31 24.46 3.72 11.77
N ALA A 32 23.38 2.97 12.01
CA ALA A 32 23.31 1.55 11.67
C ALA A 32 23.43 1.31 10.15
N LEU A 33 22.81 2.16 9.30
CA LEU A 33 22.91 2.03 7.85
C LEU A 33 24.30 2.40 7.34
N ILE A 34 24.93 3.44 7.94
CA ILE A 34 26.28 3.84 7.58
C ILE A 34 27.28 2.74 7.95
N ASN A 35 27.14 2.16 9.15
CA ASN A 35 28.03 1.11 9.64
C ASN A 35 27.76 -0.25 8.98
N ALA A 36 26.55 -0.51 8.51
CA ALA A 36 26.23 -1.75 7.79
C ALA A 36 27.07 -1.92 6.51
N ARG A 37 27.50 -0.83 5.89
CA ARG A 37 28.32 -0.84 4.67
C ARG A 37 29.60 -1.65 4.80
N ASP A 38 30.20 -1.69 6.00
CA ASP A 38 31.45 -2.38 6.26
C ASP A 38 31.23 -3.72 7.00
N SER A 39 30.00 -4.25 6.97
CA SER A 39 29.60 -5.48 7.65
C SER A 39 29.30 -6.62 6.68
N ALA A 40 29.38 -7.87 7.16
CA ALA A 40 28.94 -9.05 6.41
C ALA A 40 27.46 -8.99 5.98
N LEU A 41 26.64 -8.17 6.67
CA LEU A 41 25.24 -7.93 6.30
C LEU A 41 25.13 -7.21 4.94
N TYR A 42 26.06 -6.31 4.64
CA TYR A 42 26.08 -5.60 3.34
C TYR A 42 26.38 -6.55 2.18
N ASP A 43 27.30 -7.49 2.37
CA ASP A 43 27.62 -8.52 1.36
C ASP A 43 26.40 -9.41 1.08
N ARG A 44 25.66 -9.79 2.11
CA ARG A 44 24.40 -10.54 1.97
C ARG A 44 23.32 -9.75 1.23
N PHE A 45 23.20 -8.46 1.55
CA PHE A 45 22.26 -7.57 0.86
C PHE A 45 22.63 -7.46 -0.64
N LEU A 46 23.90 -7.26 -0.97
CA LEU A 46 24.31 -7.19 -2.36
C LEU A 46 24.06 -8.51 -3.12
N GLN A 47 24.32 -9.65 -2.49
CA GLN A 47 24.04 -10.96 -3.09
C GLN A 47 22.53 -11.14 -3.36
N GLY A 48 21.67 -10.73 -2.42
CA GLY A 48 20.23 -10.75 -2.59
C GLY A 48 19.78 -9.81 -3.70
N ALA A 49 20.24 -8.57 -3.68
CA ALA A 49 19.85 -7.54 -4.65
C ALA A 49 20.26 -7.88 -6.10
N THR A 50 21.35 -8.62 -6.29
CA THR A 50 21.82 -9.03 -7.62
C THR A 50 21.17 -10.30 -8.14
N ASN A 51 20.47 -11.06 -7.29
CA ASN A 51 19.89 -12.36 -7.63
C ASN A 51 18.36 -12.45 -7.43
N VAL A 52 17.66 -11.31 -7.36
CA VAL A 52 16.22 -11.26 -7.07
C VAL A 52 15.37 -12.02 -8.12
N THR A 53 15.84 -12.10 -9.36
CA THR A 53 15.17 -12.85 -10.45
C THR A 53 15.57 -14.32 -10.52
N ALA A 54 16.55 -14.74 -9.73
CA ALA A 54 16.97 -16.13 -9.58
C ALA A 54 16.58 -16.65 -8.18
N VAL A 55 16.87 -17.92 -7.90
CA VAL A 55 16.75 -18.44 -6.53
C VAL A 55 17.74 -17.69 -5.65
N PRO A 56 17.32 -16.93 -4.65
CA PRO A 56 18.24 -16.18 -3.80
C PRO A 56 19.14 -17.14 -3.01
N PRO A 57 20.34 -16.71 -2.63
CA PRO A 57 21.18 -17.46 -1.72
C PRO A 57 20.44 -17.86 -0.44
N GLN A 58 20.73 -19.04 0.10
CA GLN A 58 20.05 -19.55 1.31
C GLN A 58 20.13 -18.57 2.47
N ASP A 59 21.30 -17.98 2.71
CA ASP A 59 21.50 -16.98 3.78
C ASP A 59 20.57 -15.77 3.66
N TYR A 60 20.23 -15.37 2.43
CA TYR A 60 19.32 -14.26 2.19
C TYR A 60 17.87 -14.68 2.45
N SER A 61 17.50 -15.88 2.05
CA SER A 61 16.18 -16.46 2.34
C SER A 61 15.99 -16.66 3.86
N ASP A 62 17.03 -17.09 4.56
CA ASP A 62 17.02 -17.25 6.01
C ASP A 62 16.86 -15.88 6.70
N MET A 63 17.58 -14.85 6.25
CA MET A 63 17.44 -13.48 6.75
C MET A 63 16.00 -12.96 6.58
N LEU A 64 15.35 -13.19 5.43
CA LEU A 64 13.96 -12.78 5.24
C LEU A 64 13.01 -13.52 6.18
N THR A 65 13.27 -14.80 6.43
CA THR A 65 12.46 -15.61 7.34
C THR A 65 12.69 -15.20 8.80
N ASP A 66 13.92 -14.96 9.19
CA ASP A 66 14.28 -14.70 10.59
C ASP A 66 14.04 -13.22 10.99
N ASP A 67 14.26 -12.28 10.09
CA ASP A 67 14.19 -10.84 10.39
C ASP A 67 12.90 -10.18 9.92
N VAL A 68 12.34 -10.58 8.77
CA VAL A 68 11.16 -9.94 8.19
C VAL A 68 9.86 -10.62 8.63
N MET A 69 9.80 -11.96 8.61
CA MET A 69 8.58 -12.67 8.97
C MET A 69 8.08 -12.42 10.40
N PRO A 70 8.93 -12.26 11.43
CA PRO A 70 8.46 -11.94 12.77
C PRO A 70 7.74 -10.60 12.90
N VAL A 71 8.01 -9.66 11.98
CA VAL A 71 7.38 -8.33 11.94
C VAL A 71 6.38 -8.20 10.79
N ALA A 72 6.15 -9.26 10.04
CA ALA A 72 5.17 -9.27 8.96
C ALA A 72 3.73 -9.11 9.50
N PRO A 73 2.79 -8.60 8.70
CA PRO A 73 1.40 -8.49 9.09
C PRO A 73 0.83 -9.83 9.54
N ALA A 74 -0.02 -9.82 10.57
CA ALA A 74 -0.62 -11.04 11.12
C ALA A 74 -1.37 -11.84 10.03
N GLY A 75 -1.09 -13.14 9.95
CA GLY A 75 -1.70 -14.05 8.97
C GLY A 75 -0.98 -14.12 7.61
N THR A 76 0.07 -13.32 7.38
CA THR A 76 0.94 -13.50 6.21
C THR A 76 1.87 -14.70 6.42
N GLN A 77 2.15 -15.44 5.34
CA GLN A 77 2.96 -16.66 5.39
C GLN A 77 4.20 -16.60 4.50
N GLN A 78 4.29 -15.60 3.63
CA GLN A 78 5.36 -15.48 2.65
C GLN A 78 5.73 -14.02 2.43
N VAL A 79 7.01 -13.80 2.14
CA VAL A 79 7.55 -12.55 1.62
C VAL A 79 7.85 -12.76 0.15
N HIS A 80 7.37 -11.85 -0.69
CA HIS A 80 7.73 -11.80 -2.09
C HIS A 80 8.56 -10.56 -2.37
N LEU A 81 9.75 -10.77 -2.90
CA LEU A 81 10.64 -9.68 -3.29
C LEU A 81 10.38 -9.32 -4.75
N CYS A 82 10.28 -8.02 -5.00
CA CYS A 82 10.09 -7.48 -6.34
C CYS A 82 11.28 -6.61 -6.71
N ASP A 83 11.74 -6.74 -7.94
CA ASP A 83 12.72 -5.81 -8.51
C ASP A 83 12.09 -4.44 -8.74
N GLY A 84 12.82 -3.38 -8.40
CA GLY A 84 12.48 -2.04 -8.80
C GLY A 84 11.83 -1.21 -7.69
N THR A 85 10.63 -0.70 -7.93
CA THR A 85 9.96 0.28 -7.06
C THR A 85 8.73 -0.31 -6.39
N SER A 86 8.11 0.47 -5.48
CA SER A 86 6.79 0.17 -4.91
C SER A 86 5.72 -0.09 -5.99
N THR A 87 5.82 0.57 -7.15
CA THR A 87 4.94 0.30 -8.30
C THR A 87 5.00 -1.17 -8.72
N THR A 88 6.21 -1.76 -8.81
CA THR A 88 6.37 -3.17 -9.19
C THR A 88 5.77 -4.10 -8.14
N ALA A 89 5.94 -3.80 -6.85
CA ALA A 89 5.34 -4.58 -5.78
C ALA A 89 3.80 -4.57 -5.86
N ASN A 90 3.20 -3.39 -6.08
CA ASN A 90 1.76 -3.27 -6.26
C ASN A 90 1.27 -3.98 -7.54
N GLU A 91 2.00 -3.91 -8.65
CA GLU A 91 1.67 -4.68 -9.87
C GLU A 91 1.63 -6.19 -9.62
N VAL A 92 2.62 -6.71 -8.91
CA VAL A 92 2.68 -8.13 -8.55
C VAL A 92 1.52 -8.49 -7.61
N ALA A 93 1.22 -7.65 -6.62
CA ALA A 93 0.11 -7.87 -5.70
C ALA A 93 -1.24 -7.87 -6.44
N LEU A 94 -1.47 -6.91 -7.34
CA LEU A 94 -2.68 -6.83 -8.17
C LEU A 94 -2.81 -8.05 -9.09
N SER A 95 -1.73 -8.42 -9.78
CA SER A 95 -1.72 -9.58 -10.67
C SER A 95 -2.03 -10.89 -9.93
N ASN A 96 -1.42 -11.09 -8.76
CA ASN A 96 -1.66 -12.26 -7.92
C ASN A 96 -3.10 -12.28 -7.38
N ALA A 97 -3.65 -11.15 -6.98
CA ALA A 97 -5.02 -11.03 -6.49
C ALA A 97 -6.03 -11.35 -7.60
N ILE A 98 -5.86 -10.77 -8.79
CA ILE A 98 -6.71 -11.04 -9.96
C ILE A 98 -6.66 -12.52 -10.33
N LEU A 99 -5.46 -13.11 -10.41
CA LEU A 99 -5.28 -14.52 -10.72
C LEU A 99 -5.93 -15.42 -9.67
N SER A 100 -5.73 -15.13 -8.39
CA SER A 100 -6.33 -15.88 -7.29
C SER A 100 -7.86 -15.85 -7.33
N PHE A 101 -8.44 -14.66 -7.56
CA PHE A 101 -9.88 -14.50 -7.72
C PHE A 101 -10.39 -15.26 -8.94
N ALA A 102 -9.71 -15.17 -10.07
CA ALA A 102 -10.09 -15.84 -11.31
C ALA A 102 -10.11 -17.36 -11.14
N LEU A 103 -9.06 -17.93 -10.54
CA LEU A 103 -8.97 -19.37 -10.27
C LEU A 103 -10.08 -19.83 -9.31
N ALA A 104 -10.32 -19.08 -8.22
CA ALA A 104 -11.36 -19.42 -7.24
C ALA A 104 -12.78 -19.37 -7.84
N ASN A 105 -13.01 -18.55 -8.87
CA ASN A 105 -14.32 -18.34 -9.50
C ASN A 105 -14.43 -18.98 -10.90
N ASN A 106 -13.47 -19.80 -11.33
CA ASN A 106 -13.43 -20.43 -12.65
C ASN A 106 -13.62 -19.43 -13.80
N LYS A 107 -12.91 -18.29 -13.75
CA LYS A 107 -12.94 -17.27 -14.80
C LYS A 107 -11.81 -17.51 -15.80
N ASP A 108 -12.14 -17.64 -17.07
CA ASP A 108 -11.16 -17.85 -18.15
C ASP A 108 -10.76 -16.55 -18.85
N ASN A 109 -11.56 -15.48 -18.71
CA ASN A 109 -11.30 -14.17 -19.31
C ASN A 109 -10.94 -13.13 -18.23
N TYR A 110 -9.66 -12.88 -18.08
CA TYR A 110 -9.13 -11.90 -17.10
C TYR A 110 -9.32 -10.44 -17.56
N GLY A 111 -9.55 -10.21 -18.85
CA GLY A 111 -9.74 -8.85 -19.39
C GLY A 111 -11.02 -8.15 -18.91
N ASN A 112 -11.98 -8.92 -18.39
CA ASN A 112 -13.22 -8.40 -17.81
C ASN A 112 -13.16 -8.23 -16.29
N LEU A 113 -12.01 -8.48 -15.67
CA LEU A 113 -11.84 -8.30 -14.25
C LEU A 113 -11.36 -6.87 -13.94
N SER A 114 -11.84 -6.32 -12.85
CA SER A 114 -11.50 -4.97 -12.42
C SER A 114 -10.95 -4.97 -10.98
N VAL A 115 -10.32 -3.86 -10.60
CA VAL A 115 -9.86 -3.60 -9.23
C VAL A 115 -10.65 -2.42 -8.68
N LEU A 116 -11.13 -2.53 -7.45
CA LEU A 116 -11.74 -1.44 -6.72
C LEU A 116 -10.66 -0.69 -5.93
N GLY A 117 -10.36 0.55 -6.34
CA GLY A 117 -9.51 1.47 -5.60
C GLY A 117 -10.30 2.33 -4.62
N VAL A 118 -9.59 3.14 -3.85
CA VAL A 118 -10.15 4.23 -3.05
C VAL A 118 -9.66 5.55 -3.64
N SER A 119 -10.54 6.54 -3.74
CA SER A 119 -10.19 7.84 -4.30
C SER A 119 -9.05 8.51 -3.52
N LYS A 120 -8.34 9.42 -4.18
CA LYS A 120 -7.17 10.14 -3.64
C LYS A 120 -5.97 9.24 -3.30
N ALA A 121 -5.95 8.01 -3.79
CA ALA A 121 -4.82 7.09 -3.64
C ALA A 121 -3.80 7.26 -4.78
N SER A 122 -2.56 6.83 -4.51
CA SER A 122 -1.49 6.75 -5.49
C SER A 122 -0.66 5.48 -5.30
N HIS A 123 -0.96 4.47 -6.08
CA HIS A 123 -0.36 3.14 -5.97
C HIS A 123 0.85 2.91 -6.87
N GLY A 124 1.22 3.91 -7.68
CA GLY A 124 2.35 3.83 -8.61
C GLY A 124 2.07 4.47 -9.96
N CYS A 125 2.96 4.23 -10.92
CA CYS A 125 2.95 4.87 -12.24
C CYS A 125 2.89 3.90 -13.43
N SER A 126 2.59 2.62 -13.20
CA SER A 126 2.28 1.65 -14.26
C SER A 126 0.81 1.71 -14.65
N VAL A 127 0.44 1.06 -15.75
CA VAL A 127 -0.95 1.08 -16.27
C VAL A 127 -1.94 0.58 -15.22
N ALA A 128 -1.67 -0.55 -14.56
CA ALA A 128 -2.62 -1.10 -13.60
C ALA A 128 -2.66 -0.26 -12.30
N THR A 129 -1.51 0.16 -11.77
CA THR A 129 -1.49 0.99 -10.55
C THR A 129 -2.10 2.38 -10.78
N LEU A 130 -1.93 2.97 -11.98
CA LEU A 130 -2.61 4.22 -12.35
C LEU A 130 -4.12 4.03 -12.46
N SER A 131 -4.59 2.85 -12.90
CA SER A 131 -6.02 2.54 -13.04
C SER A 131 -6.77 2.46 -11.72
N CYS A 132 -6.06 2.22 -10.60
CA CYS A 132 -6.62 2.28 -9.25
C CYS A 132 -6.20 3.53 -8.47
N SER A 133 -5.67 4.55 -9.15
CA SER A 133 -5.14 5.77 -8.53
C SER A 133 -5.77 7.03 -9.13
N ASP A 134 -6.05 8.01 -8.31
CA ASP A 134 -6.41 9.36 -8.81
C ASP A 134 -5.18 10.13 -9.34
N ALA A 135 -3.98 9.62 -9.07
CA ALA A 135 -2.73 10.17 -9.58
C ALA A 135 -2.63 10.15 -11.12
N ALA A 136 -3.46 9.38 -11.81
CA ALA A 136 -3.50 9.32 -13.27
C ALA A 136 -3.71 10.71 -13.90
N ALA A 137 -4.52 11.56 -13.27
CA ALA A 137 -4.74 12.94 -13.72
C ALA A 137 -3.46 13.80 -13.74
N ASN A 138 -2.47 13.46 -12.93
CA ASN A 138 -1.21 14.19 -12.78
C ASN A 138 -0.11 13.68 -13.75
N VAL A 139 -0.31 12.53 -14.38
CA VAL A 139 0.71 11.87 -15.23
C VAL A 139 0.45 12.09 -16.73
N GLY A 140 -0.61 12.82 -17.08
CA GLY A 140 -0.99 13.11 -18.45
C GLY A 140 -1.82 11.99 -19.10
N ASN A 141 -1.86 11.94 -20.43
CA ASN A 141 -2.71 11.01 -21.19
C ASN A 141 -2.13 9.57 -21.24
N VAL A 142 -1.81 8.98 -20.09
CA VAL A 142 -1.42 7.57 -20.03
C VAL A 142 -2.68 6.71 -20.10
N PRO A 143 -2.70 5.66 -20.96
CA PRO A 143 -3.82 4.73 -20.99
C PRO A 143 -4.04 4.06 -19.61
N THR A 144 -5.30 3.99 -19.19
CA THR A 144 -5.71 3.31 -17.95
C THR A 144 -6.86 2.37 -18.26
N TYR A 145 -7.05 1.36 -17.41
CA TYR A 145 -8.26 0.55 -17.43
C TYR A 145 -9.43 1.31 -16.81
N ASP A 146 -10.65 1.01 -17.23
CA ASP A 146 -11.88 1.51 -16.62
C ASP A 146 -12.19 0.73 -15.33
N TRP A 147 -11.34 0.92 -14.31
CA TRP A 147 -11.51 0.31 -13.01
C TRP A 147 -12.25 1.27 -12.06
N PRO A 148 -13.14 0.74 -11.22
CA PRO A 148 -13.93 1.56 -10.33
C PRO A 148 -13.14 2.08 -9.13
N SER A 149 -13.60 3.19 -8.58
CA SER A 149 -13.11 3.78 -7.34
C SER A 149 -14.26 4.08 -6.39
N VAL A 150 -14.06 3.88 -5.10
CA VAL A 150 -14.94 4.34 -4.03
C VAL A 150 -14.37 5.59 -3.38
N ASP A 151 -15.22 6.49 -2.96
CA ASP A 151 -14.79 7.74 -2.34
C ASP A 151 -14.13 7.49 -0.97
N LEU A 152 -13.03 8.21 -0.70
CA LEU A 152 -12.50 8.33 0.65
C LEU A 152 -13.41 9.27 1.44
N PRO A 153 -13.90 8.89 2.64
CA PRO A 153 -14.84 9.72 3.39
C PRO A 153 -14.22 11.07 3.78
N SER A 154 -15.01 12.14 3.61
CA SER A 154 -14.59 13.50 3.95
C SER A 154 -14.88 13.80 5.43
N LEU A 155 -13.97 13.39 6.31
CA LEU A 155 -14.17 13.45 7.75
C LEU A 155 -13.93 14.86 8.31
N LYS A 156 -14.75 15.28 9.27
CA LYS A 156 -14.61 16.54 10.00
C LYS A 156 -13.83 16.34 11.30
N LEU A 157 -12.98 17.32 11.62
CA LEU A 157 -12.19 17.37 12.84
C LEU A 157 -12.75 18.44 13.80
N PRO A 158 -12.63 18.27 15.13
CA PRO A 158 -12.17 17.06 15.85
C PRO A 158 -13.22 15.93 15.76
N TYR A 159 -12.78 14.68 15.62
CA TYR A 159 -13.67 13.53 15.44
C TYR A 159 -14.78 13.45 16.49
N ALA A 160 -14.45 13.64 17.76
CA ALA A 160 -15.42 13.54 18.87
C ALA A 160 -16.58 14.54 18.78
N GLN A 161 -16.41 15.66 18.08
CA GLN A 161 -17.47 16.66 17.91
C GLN A 161 -18.34 16.39 16.68
N HIS A 162 -17.85 15.56 15.76
CA HIS A 162 -18.51 15.30 14.48
C HIS A 162 -18.78 13.80 14.26
N GLU A 163 -18.84 13.01 15.32
CA GLU A 163 -18.93 11.55 15.26
C GLU A 163 -20.13 11.08 14.40
N TYR A 164 -21.29 11.68 14.58
CA TYR A 164 -22.48 11.32 13.81
C TYR A 164 -22.29 11.59 12.32
N PHE A 165 -21.83 12.79 11.97
CA PHE A 165 -21.57 13.17 10.56
C PHE A 165 -20.52 12.26 9.94
N ASN A 166 -19.40 12.04 10.61
CA ASN A 166 -18.31 11.22 10.10
C ASN A 166 -18.75 9.77 9.88
N ARG A 167 -19.60 9.24 10.77
CA ARG A 167 -20.15 7.90 10.61
C ARG A 167 -21.06 7.79 9.39
N GLU A 168 -21.95 8.77 9.16
CA GLU A 168 -22.81 8.78 7.97
C GLU A 168 -22.00 8.85 6.67
N GLU A 169 -20.93 9.66 6.64
CA GLU A 169 -20.02 9.73 5.50
C GLU A 169 -19.34 8.37 5.23
N GLU A 170 -18.85 7.71 6.26
CA GLU A 170 -18.23 6.40 6.12
C GLU A 170 -19.22 5.33 5.67
N GLU A 171 -20.43 5.32 6.24
CA GLU A 171 -21.51 4.40 5.85
C GLU A 171 -21.90 4.59 4.38
N ALA A 172 -22.02 5.83 3.91
CA ALA A 172 -22.30 6.14 2.50
C ALA A 172 -21.19 5.62 1.56
N CYS A 173 -19.92 5.81 1.91
CA CYS A 173 -18.80 5.27 1.13
C CYS A 173 -18.79 3.73 1.11
N LEU A 174 -19.12 3.07 2.22
CA LEU A 174 -19.23 1.61 2.29
C LEU A 174 -20.41 1.06 1.47
N GLU A 175 -21.54 1.76 1.47
CA GLU A 175 -22.67 1.44 0.60
C GLU A 175 -22.30 1.62 -0.87
N GLN A 176 -21.60 2.70 -1.22
CA GLN A 176 -21.06 2.93 -2.56
C GLN A 176 -20.15 1.77 -3.00
N ALA A 177 -19.23 1.30 -2.15
CA ALA A 177 -18.35 0.16 -2.47
C ALA A 177 -19.16 -1.11 -2.78
N SER A 178 -20.16 -1.42 -1.95
CA SER A 178 -21.03 -2.58 -2.15
C SER A 178 -21.83 -2.47 -3.44
N LYS A 179 -22.35 -1.31 -3.74
CA LYS A 179 -23.12 -1.02 -4.95
C LYS A 179 -22.25 -1.18 -6.21
N ILE A 180 -21.04 -0.61 -6.20
CA ILE A 180 -20.08 -0.73 -7.30
C ILE A 180 -19.79 -2.21 -7.61
N ILE A 181 -19.52 -3.02 -6.59
CA ILE A 181 -19.23 -4.46 -6.78
C ILE A 181 -20.43 -5.16 -7.43
N GLN A 182 -21.65 -4.87 -7.00
CA GLN A 182 -22.86 -5.45 -7.58
C GLN A 182 -23.09 -5.01 -9.02
N GLU A 183 -22.93 -3.72 -9.32
CA GLU A 183 -23.11 -3.17 -10.67
C GLU A 183 -22.07 -3.72 -11.65
N ARG A 184 -20.80 -3.79 -11.23
CA ARG A 184 -19.73 -4.38 -12.06
C ARG A 184 -19.98 -5.86 -12.32
N ARG A 185 -20.41 -6.62 -11.32
CA ARG A 185 -20.81 -8.01 -11.49
C ARG A 185 -21.98 -8.18 -12.48
N ALA A 186 -23.01 -7.35 -12.37
CA ALA A 186 -24.14 -7.38 -13.29
C ALA A 186 -23.73 -7.05 -14.74
N ALA A 187 -22.69 -6.24 -14.92
CA ALA A 187 -22.12 -5.89 -16.22
C ALA A 187 -21.13 -6.96 -16.75
N GLY A 188 -20.86 -8.04 -16.00
CA GLY A 188 -19.88 -9.06 -16.36
C GLY A 188 -18.43 -8.61 -16.20
N GLN A 189 -18.19 -7.59 -15.39
CA GLN A 189 -16.88 -7.01 -15.10
C GLN A 189 -16.56 -7.15 -13.59
N ASP A 190 -16.46 -8.37 -13.10
CA ASP A 190 -16.29 -8.62 -11.67
C ASP A 190 -15.11 -7.84 -11.06
N VAL A 191 -15.29 -7.38 -9.83
CA VAL A 191 -14.20 -6.82 -9.02
C VAL A 191 -13.40 -7.98 -8.44
N ALA A 192 -12.15 -8.11 -8.88
CA ALA A 192 -11.26 -9.23 -8.55
C ALA A 192 -10.23 -8.89 -7.46
N ALA A 193 -10.08 -7.62 -7.11
CA ALA A 193 -9.24 -7.16 -6.01
C ALA A 193 -9.77 -5.82 -5.46
N MET A 194 -9.44 -5.54 -4.22
CA MET A 194 -9.62 -4.22 -3.61
C MET A 194 -8.27 -3.75 -3.07
N ILE A 195 -7.89 -2.50 -3.36
CA ILE A 195 -6.63 -1.92 -2.90
C ILE A 195 -6.87 -0.60 -2.17
N VAL A 196 -6.19 -0.40 -1.04
CA VAL A 196 -6.32 0.79 -0.21
C VAL A 196 -4.96 1.29 0.29
N GLU A 197 -4.80 2.60 0.44
CA GLU A 197 -3.74 3.20 1.26
C GLU A 197 -4.31 3.48 2.67
N PRO A 198 -3.58 3.20 3.77
CA PRO A 198 -4.00 3.59 5.12
C PRO A 198 -4.12 5.10 5.32
N ILE A 199 -3.26 5.85 4.65
CA ILE A 199 -3.29 7.30 4.57
C ILE A 199 -3.14 7.67 3.11
N SER A 200 -4.08 8.44 2.58
CA SER A 200 -4.03 8.93 1.21
C SER A 200 -2.74 9.70 0.94
N SER A 201 -2.04 9.34 -0.10
CA SER A 201 -0.79 10.01 -0.48
C SER A 201 -1.00 11.31 -1.25
N LEU A 202 -2.20 11.61 -1.70
CA LEU A 202 -2.49 12.84 -2.42
C LEU A 202 -2.91 14.00 -1.51
N ASP A 203 -3.62 13.71 -0.41
CA ASP A 203 -4.11 14.77 0.49
C ASP A 203 -3.88 14.48 1.98
N MET A 204 -3.15 13.42 2.31
CA MET A 204 -2.82 13.00 3.68
C MET A 204 -4.05 12.73 4.57
N GLN A 205 -5.20 12.42 3.98
CA GLN A 205 -6.40 12.05 4.70
C GLN A 205 -6.50 10.54 4.91
N SER A 206 -7.31 10.15 5.86
CA SER A 206 -7.55 8.74 6.20
C SER A 206 -9.00 8.57 6.65
N GLY A 207 -9.59 7.44 6.36
CA GLY A 207 -10.82 6.99 7.03
C GLY A 207 -10.55 6.63 8.48
N THR A 208 -11.61 6.44 9.27
CA THR A 208 -11.46 5.86 10.62
C THR A 208 -11.16 4.37 10.54
N PRO A 209 -10.71 3.74 11.64
CA PRO A 209 -10.59 2.28 11.70
C PRO A 209 -11.85 1.52 11.28
N ASN A 210 -13.02 2.09 11.53
CA ASN A 210 -14.31 1.45 11.18
C ASN A 210 -14.55 1.43 9.67
N PHE A 211 -14.14 2.46 8.95
CA PHE A 211 -14.22 2.50 7.49
C PHE A 211 -13.41 1.36 6.88
N TYR A 212 -12.14 1.22 7.23
CA TYR A 212 -11.28 0.15 6.69
C TYR A 212 -11.73 -1.25 7.10
N LYS A 213 -12.23 -1.41 8.34
CA LYS A 213 -12.89 -2.66 8.77
C LYS A 213 -14.12 -2.96 7.92
N GLY A 214 -14.89 -1.94 7.57
CA GLY A 214 -16.04 -2.04 6.69
C GLY A 214 -15.65 -2.53 5.31
N LEU A 215 -14.66 -1.89 4.66
CA LEU A 215 -14.15 -2.31 3.35
C LEU A 215 -13.63 -3.75 3.37
N ARG A 216 -12.81 -4.11 4.38
CA ARG A 216 -12.31 -5.48 4.51
C ARG A 216 -13.43 -6.51 4.69
N ARG A 217 -14.47 -6.16 5.46
CA ARG A 217 -15.65 -7.03 5.65
C ARG A 217 -16.41 -7.25 4.33
N ILE A 218 -16.60 -6.18 3.54
CA ILE A 218 -17.21 -6.25 2.21
C ILE A 218 -16.36 -7.15 1.31
N ALA A 219 -15.06 -6.90 1.19
CA ALA A 219 -14.15 -7.71 0.38
C ALA A 219 -14.20 -9.18 0.78
N LYS A 220 -14.18 -9.49 2.09
CA LYS A 220 -14.27 -10.86 2.60
C LYS A 220 -15.61 -11.53 2.26
N ALA A 221 -16.72 -10.82 2.39
CA ALA A 221 -18.07 -11.35 2.08
C ALA A 221 -18.22 -11.68 0.59
N GLU A 222 -17.55 -10.91 -0.28
CA GLU A 222 -17.58 -11.08 -1.73
C GLU A 222 -16.46 -11.99 -2.26
N GLY A 223 -15.61 -12.54 -1.39
CA GLY A 223 -14.46 -13.37 -1.78
C GLY A 223 -13.39 -12.62 -2.56
N ILE A 224 -13.27 -11.31 -2.35
CA ILE A 224 -12.35 -10.42 -3.05
C ILE A 224 -11.07 -10.30 -2.21
N PRO A 225 -9.87 -10.55 -2.77
CA PRO A 225 -8.59 -10.23 -2.14
C PRO A 225 -8.50 -8.75 -1.74
N PHE A 226 -8.01 -8.49 -0.51
CA PHE A 226 -7.87 -7.15 0.04
C PHE A 226 -6.39 -6.80 0.16
N ILE A 227 -5.94 -5.80 -0.59
CA ILE A 227 -4.55 -5.34 -0.64
C ILE A 227 -4.44 -4.06 0.17
N VAL A 228 -3.49 -4.01 1.09
CA VAL A 228 -3.14 -2.79 1.83
C VAL A 228 -1.79 -2.30 1.34
N ASP A 229 -1.79 -1.15 0.69
CA ASP A 229 -0.58 -0.51 0.20
C ASP A 229 0.08 0.29 1.32
N GLU A 230 1.06 -0.31 1.95
CA GLU A 230 1.85 0.25 3.05
C GLU A 230 3.18 0.88 2.57
N THR A 231 3.33 1.12 1.28
CA THR A 231 4.59 1.63 0.71
C THR A 231 5.04 2.96 1.31
N LYS A 232 4.11 3.75 1.84
CA LYS A 232 4.37 5.05 2.48
C LYS A 232 4.14 5.06 3.99
N THR A 233 3.43 4.09 4.50
CA THR A 233 2.97 4.06 5.91
C THR A 233 3.57 2.94 6.73
N GLY A 234 4.13 1.92 6.08
CA GLY A 234 4.75 0.78 6.73
C GLY A 234 6.12 1.07 7.36
N MET A 235 6.70 0.06 7.99
CA MET A 235 8.03 0.11 8.60
C MET A 235 8.16 1.17 9.71
N GLY A 236 7.09 1.40 10.49
CA GLY A 236 7.15 2.26 11.66
C GLY A 236 6.75 3.72 11.44
N GLN A 237 6.45 4.15 10.22
CA GLN A 237 6.15 5.56 9.88
C GLN A 237 4.99 6.14 10.70
N THR A 238 4.02 5.33 11.10
CA THR A 238 2.85 5.77 11.85
C THR A 238 2.92 5.45 13.36
N GLY A 239 4.09 5.00 13.85
CA GLY A 239 4.28 4.58 15.23
C GLY A 239 3.87 3.11 15.50
N LYS A 240 3.37 2.40 14.51
CA LYS A 240 3.20 0.95 14.44
C LYS A 240 4.06 0.40 13.33
N MET A 241 4.44 -0.89 13.38
CA MET A 241 5.20 -1.50 12.28
C MET A 241 4.44 -1.37 10.95
N TRP A 242 3.14 -1.61 10.98
CA TRP A 242 2.23 -1.42 9.85
C TRP A 242 1.08 -0.49 10.24
N ALA A 243 0.70 0.43 9.36
CA ALA A 243 -0.35 1.40 9.66
C ALA A 243 -1.72 0.73 9.85
N HIS A 244 -2.01 -0.36 9.14
CA HIS A 244 -3.26 -1.11 9.32
C HIS A 244 -3.43 -1.71 10.73
N GLU A 245 -2.38 -1.81 11.53
CA GLU A 245 -2.50 -2.21 12.94
C GLU A 245 -3.30 -1.20 13.78
N HIS A 246 -3.37 0.06 13.32
CA HIS A 246 -4.25 1.06 13.95
C HIS A 246 -5.74 0.76 13.73
N TRP A 247 -6.05 -0.09 12.79
CA TRP A 247 -7.44 -0.48 12.53
C TRP A 247 -7.94 -1.58 13.48
N TYR A 248 -7.05 -2.16 14.31
CA TYR A 248 -7.40 -3.25 15.23
C TYR A 248 -8.07 -4.44 14.52
N LEU A 249 -7.50 -4.85 13.39
CA LEU A 249 -7.99 -5.96 12.57
C LEU A 249 -7.54 -7.30 13.12
#